data_a7e13505e2149bce2bb26b6f1151cf20
#
_entry.id   a7e13505e2149bce2bb26b6f1151cf20
#
_cell.length_a   1.000
_cell.length_b   1.000
_cell.length_c   1.000
_cell.angle_alpha   90.00
_cell.angle_beta   90.00
_cell.angle_gamma   90.00
#
_symmetry.space_group_name_H-M   'P 1'
#
loop_
_entity.id
_entity.type
_entity.pdbx_description
1 polymer ?
#
loop_
_entity_poly.entity_id
_entity_poly.type
_entity_poly.pdbx_seq_one_letter_code
_entity_poly.pdbx_strand_id
1 'polypeptide(L)'
;MLKTTLSSLPTFDFCNKHVSASDNHYKHCLSGKMHQLPFNKSDFVGSEPLELVHNDVWCPTPVTSINDYRYYLVFVDGFSKFSWLYLLKQKSDVFDCFKYFKAYVENHLHTSLKVLRTDERGEFTSTTFHQFYSNHGIIHQASCPHSPQQNGTAKRKHRHIVECSLTMLSHSSLPLPYWSYAVSTATHIINRLPTPLLNHKIGRAHV
;
A
#
# COMPACT_ATOMS: atom_id res chain seq x y z
N MET A 1 26.01 16.03 -24.71
CA MET A 1 25.91 17.05 -23.67
C MET A 1 24.53 16.94 -22.99
N LEU A 2 24.33 15.97 -22.11
CA LEU A 2 23.08 15.78 -21.34
C LEU A 2 23.36 14.80 -20.18
N LYS A 3 24.24 15.22 -19.25
CA LYS A 3 24.60 14.41 -18.06
C LYS A 3 24.57 15.20 -16.75
N THR A 4 23.78 16.27 -16.65
CA THR A 4 23.93 17.17 -15.48
C THR A 4 22.60 17.60 -14.83
N THR A 5 21.53 16.80 -14.87
CA THR A 5 20.26 17.20 -14.24
C THR A 5 19.62 16.14 -13.34
N LEU A 6 20.30 15.04 -13.04
CA LEU A 6 19.73 14.02 -12.13
C LEU A 6 20.20 14.14 -10.67
N SER A 7 21.11 15.08 -10.35
CA SER A 7 21.68 15.23 -9.00
C SER A 7 20.98 16.21 -8.08
N SER A 8 19.86 16.84 -8.51
CA SER A 8 19.14 17.84 -7.72
C SER A 8 17.69 17.47 -7.37
N LEU A 9 17.27 16.23 -7.58
CA LEU A 9 15.99 15.77 -7.05
C LEU A 9 16.19 15.44 -5.58
N PRO A 10 15.45 16.09 -4.66
CA PRO A 10 15.47 15.70 -3.26
C PRO A 10 15.00 14.24 -3.18
N THR A 11 15.83 13.38 -2.62
CA THR A 11 15.42 12.02 -2.23
C THR A 11 14.38 12.16 -1.13
N PHE A 12 13.12 12.09 -1.51
CA PHE A 12 12.02 12.10 -0.56
C PHE A 12 11.90 10.73 0.10
N ASP A 13 12.54 10.59 1.23
CA ASP A 13 12.33 9.49 2.17
C ASP A 13 10.99 9.72 2.88
N PHE A 14 9.92 9.18 2.30
CA PHE A 14 8.54 9.43 2.72
C PHE A 14 8.12 8.85 4.08
N CYS A 15 8.98 8.13 4.79
CA CYS A 15 8.66 7.54 6.10
C CYS A 15 9.85 7.25 7.01
N ASN A 16 11.05 7.75 6.74
CA ASN A 16 12.17 7.57 7.66
C ASN A 16 12.33 8.80 8.55
N LYS A 17 12.16 8.59 9.85
CA LYS A 17 12.66 9.53 10.86
C LYS A 17 14.15 9.76 10.59
N HIS A 18 14.57 11.02 10.50
CA HIS A 18 15.95 11.42 10.42
C HIS A 18 16.78 10.69 11.48
N VAL A 19 17.56 9.73 11.04
CA VAL A 19 18.71 9.26 11.79
C VAL A 19 19.89 10.00 11.19
N SER A 20 20.40 10.97 11.92
CA SER A 20 21.66 11.61 11.59
C SER A 20 22.76 10.54 11.59
N ALA A 21 23.31 10.28 10.41
CA ALA A 21 24.43 9.36 10.24
C ALA A 21 25.69 10.01 10.82
N SER A 22 26.02 9.70 12.05
CA SER A 22 27.40 9.74 12.51
C SER A 22 28.00 8.36 12.22
N ASP A 23 28.74 8.29 11.11
CA ASP A 23 29.48 7.09 10.69
C ASP A 23 30.63 6.78 11.66
N ASN A 24 30.31 6.10 12.76
CA ASN A 24 31.26 5.31 13.52
C ASN A 24 30.64 3.97 13.88
N HIS A 25 30.45 3.13 12.85
CA HIS A 25 30.03 1.76 13.07
C HIS A 25 31.26 0.97 13.58
N TYR A 26 31.30 0.76 14.89
CA TYR A 26 32.27 -0.17 15.49
C TYR A 26 32.09 -1.55 14.85
N LYS A 27 33.18 -2.10 14.29
CA LYS A 27 33.22 -3.45 13.67
C LYS A 27 32.60 -4.52 14.59
N HIS A 28 32.77 -4.37 15.90
CA HIS A 28 32.19 -5.25 16.92
C HIS A 28 30.67 -5.17 17.04
N CYS A 29 30.05 -4.02 16.72
CA CYS A 29 28.60 -3.90 16.67
C CYS A 29 28.00 -4.59 15.44
N LEU A 30 28.72 -4.65 14.34
CA LEU A 30 28.30 -5.34 13.13
C LEU A 30 28.34 -6.87 13.28
N SER A 31 29.36 -7.40 13.97
CA SER A 31 29.48 -8.84 14.25
C SER A 31 28.46 -9.35 15.29
N GLY A 32 27.94 -8.46 16.14
CA GLY A 32 26.87 -8.79 17.10
C GLY A 32 25.44 -8.67 16.56
N LYS A 33 25.25 -8.14 15.35
CA LYS A 33 23.92 -8.07 14.73
C LYS A 33 23.49 -9.46 14.27
N MET A 34 22.52 -10.04 14.97
CA MET A 34 21.86 -11.24 14.48
C MET A 34 21.22 -10.98 13.12
N HIS A 35 21.56 -11.78 12.13
CA HIS A 35 20.83 -11.78 10.86
C HIS A 35 19.44 -12.31 11.09
N GLN A 36 18.45 -11.54 10.68
CA GLN A 36 17.07 -12.01 10.72
C GLN A 36 16.93 -13.20 9.77
N LEU A 37 16.48 -14.34 10.30
CA LEU A 37 16.22 -15.52 9.49
C LEU A 37 15.15 -15.21 8.43
N PRO A 38 15.26 -15.76 7.21
CA PRO A 38 14.24 -15.57 6.21
C PRO A 38 12.90 -16.11 6.72
N PHE A 39 11.85 -15.28 6.67
CA PHE A 39 10.51 -15.72 7.00
C PHE A 39 10.02 -16.75 5.98
N ASN A 40 9.44 -17.85 6.47
CA ASN A 40 8.67 -18.72 5.60
C ASN A 40 7.58 -17.90 4.91
N LYS A 41 7.51 -18.00 3.59
CA LYS A 41 6.44 -17.35 2.84
C LYS A 41 5.12 -17.97 3.31
N SER A 42 4.14 -17.12 3.61
CA SER A 42 2.78 -17.59 3.82
C SER A 42 2.28 -18.16 2.49
N ASP A 43 1.94 -19.45 2.47
CA ASP A 43 1.42 -20.13 1.28
C ASP A 43 0.00 -19.71 0.95
N PHE A 44 -0.67 -18.97 1.86
CA PHE A 44 -2.02 -18.49 1.65
C PHE A 44 -2.00 -17.19 0.82
N VAL A 45 -2.28 -17.32 -0.46
CA VAL A 45 -2.30 -16.22 -1.44
C VAL A 45 -3.73 -15.85 -1.84
N GLY A 46 -4.72 -16.67 -1.49
CA GLY A 46 -6.08 -16.62 -2.01
C GLY A 46 -6.21 -17.36 -3.33
N SER A 47 -7.21 -18.22 -3.45
CA SER A 47 -7.52 -18.99 -4.66
C SER A 47 -8.61 -18.34 -5.52
N GLU A 48 -9.35 -17.39 -4.94
CA GLU A 48 -10.47 -16.68 -5.55
C GLU A 48 -10.39 -15.17 -5.25
N PRO A 49 -11.04 -14.31 -6.06
CA PRO A 49 -11.18 -12.90 -5.75
C PRO A 49 -11.82 -12.67 -4.37
N LEU A 50 -11.35 -11.68 -3.64
CA LEU A 50 -11.78 -11.27 -2.30
C LEU A 50 -11.59 -12.31 -1.17
N GLU A 51 -10.97 -13.46 -1.46
CA GLU A 51 -10.64 -14.42 -0.40
C GLU A 51 -9.63 -13.84 0.59
N LEU A 52 -8.65 -13.09 0.08
CA LEU A 52 -7.68 -12.35 0.88
C LEU A 52 -7.45 -10.98 0.28
N VAL A 53 -7.78 -9.94 1.01
CA VAL A 53 -7.47 -8.56 0.63
C VAL A 53 -6.43 -7.99 1.60
N HIS A 54 -5.35 -7.47 1.04
CA HIS A 54 -4.35 -6.71 1.79
C HIS A 54 -4.69 -5.24 1.74
N ASN A 55 -4.47 -4.52 2.84
CA ASN A 55 -4.59 -3.08 2.82
C ASN A 55 -3.39 -2.37 3.45
N ASP A 56 -3.23 -1.12 3.10
CA ASP A 56 -2.28 -0.22 3.72
C ASP A 56 -2.80 1.22 3.62
N VAL A 57 -2.66 1.97 4.73
CA VAL A 57 -2.95 3.40 4.76
C VAL A 57 -1.63 4.14 4.66
N TRP A 58 -1.50 4.94 3.63
CA TRP A 58 -0.31 5.75 3.50
C TRP A 58 -0.30 6.91 4.50
N CYS A 59 0.88 7.13 5.11
CA CYS A 59 1.15 8.24 6.03
C CYS A 59 0.78 9.59 5.39
N PRO A 60 0.51 10.64 6.19
CA PRO A 60 0.18 11.93 5.63
C PRO A 60 1.29 12.38 4.69
N THR A 61 0.87 12.81 3.50
CA THR A 61 1.79 13.42 2.54
C THR A 61 2.40 14.68 3.14
N PRO A 62 3.68 14.97 2.86
CA PRO A 62 4.29 16.22 3.32
C PRO A 62 3.61 17.46 2.73
N VAL A 63 2.92 17.29 1.61
CA VAL A 63 2.19 18.35 0.92
C VAL A 63 0.74 17.94 0.70
N THR A 64 -0.20 18.76 1.14
CA THR A 64 -1.62 18.54 0.86
C THR A 64 -1.87 18.66 -0.65
N SER A 65 -2.74 17.79 -1.18
CA SER A 65 -3.11 17.87 -2.60
C SER A 65 -3.96 19.11 -2.90
N ILE A 66 -4.10 19.45 -4.18
CA ILE A 66 -4.99 20.53 -4.65
C ILE A 66 -6.44 20.36 -4.16
N ASN A 67 -6.85 19.10 -3.96
CA ASN A 67 -8.21 18.75 -3.53
C ASN A 67 -8.29 18.44 -2.03
N ASP A 68 -7.34 18.93 -1.22
CA ASP A 68 -7.26 18.77 0.23
C ASP A 68 -7.08 17.34 0.73
N TYR A 69 -6.64 16.41 -0.12
CA TYR A 69 -6.28 15.08 0.32
C TYR A 69 -4.92 15.08 1.01
N ARG A 70 -4.79 14.28 2.09
CA ARG A 70 -3.57 14.12 2.87
C ARG A 70 -3.11 12.67 2.97
N TYR A 71 -4.02 11.74 2.72
CA TYR A 71 -3.80 10.29 2.82
C TYR A 71 -4.36 9.58 1.60
N TYR A 72 -3.95 8.37 1.39
CA TYR A 72 -4.68 7.43 0.57
C TYR A 72 -4.66 6.02 1.17
N LEU A 73 -5.66 5.26 0.85
CA LEU A 73 -5.86 3.89 1.26
C LEU A 73 -5.82 3.00 0.03
N VAL A 74 -5.04 1.92 0.09
CA VAL A 74 -4.96 0.93 -0.97
C VAL A 74 -5.47 -0.40 -0.45
N PHE A 75 -6.38 -1.01 -1.20
CA PHE A 75 -6.75 -2.40 -1.06
C PHE A 75 -6.16 -3.19 -2.23
N VAL A 76 -5.56 -4.33 -1.95
CA VAL A 76 -4.94 -5.19 -2.96
C VAL A 76 -5.51 -6.59 -2.82
N ASP A 77 -6.19 -7.07 -3.83
CA ASP A 77 -6.66 -8.45 -3.84
C ASP A 77 -5.49 -9.44 -3.97
N GLY A 78 -5.48 -10.44 -3.11
CA GLY A 78 -4.42 -11.44 -3.06
C GLY A 78 -4.37 -12.34 -4.30
N PHE A 79 -5.52 -12.60 -4.91
CA PHE A 79 -5.65 -13.42 -6.10
C PHE A 79 -5.34 -12.64 -7.38
N SER A 80 -6.15 -11.66 -7.72
CA SER A 80 -6.04 -10.91 -8.99
C SER A 80 -4.92 -9.87 -9.01
N LYS A 81 -4.34 -9.53 -7.85
CA LYS A 81 -3.39 -8.41 -7.67
C LYS A 81 -3.96 -7.05 -8.08
N PHE A 82 -5.25 -6.98 -8.34
CA PHE A 82 -5.94 -5.73 -8.61
C PHE A 82 -5.92 -4.84 -7.37
N SER A 83 -5.89 -3.53 -7.58
CA SER A 83 -5.75 -2.57 -6.49
C SER A 83 -6.80 -1.49 -6.61
N TRP A 84 -7.50 -1.24 -5.51
CA TRP A 84 -8.41 -0.12 -5.36
C TRP A 84 -7.73 0.95 -4.51
N LEU A 85 -7.76 2.19 -4.98
CA LEU A 85 -7.17 3.32 -4.31
C LEU A 85 -8.25 4.33 -3.96
N TYR A 86 -8.24 4.77 -2.70
CA TYR A 86 -9.15 5.77 -2.17
C TYR A 86 -8.36 6.92 -1.56
N LEU A 87 -8.67 8.15 -1.99
CA LEU A 87 -8.07 9.37 -1.45
C LEU A 87 -8.83 9.82 -0.21
N LEU A 88 -8.12 10.17 0.86
CA LEU A 88 -8.71 10.53 2.14
C LEU A 88 -8.20 11.90 2.59
N LYS A 89 -9.10 12.70 3.18
CA LYS A 89 -8.76 13.97 3.82
C LYS A 89 -8.27 13.75 5.25
N GLN A 90 -8.89 12.83 5.96
CA GLN A 90 -8.60 12.49 7.35
C GLN A 90 -8.46 10.98 7.54
N LYS A 91 -7.69 10.56 8.55
CA LYS A 91 -7.58 9.14 8.89
C LYS A 91 -8.88 8.56 9.44
N SER A 92 -9.75 9.38 10.04
CA SER A 92 -11.09 8.98 10.48
C SER A 92 -11.95 8.45 9.36
N ASP A 93 -11.71 8.88 8.10
CA ASP A 93 -12.50 8.50 6.94
C ASP A 93 -12.27 7.03 6.50
N VAL A 94 -11.26 6.37 7.08
CA VAL A 94 -10.88 4.98 6.72
C VAL A 94 -12.04 4.01 6.91
N PHE A 95 -12.81 4.13 7.99
CA PHE A 95 -13.91 3.22 8.28
C PHE A 95 -15.04 3.34 7.24
N ASP A 96 -15.46 4.54 6.92
CA ASP A 96 -16.51 4.76 5.91
C ASP A 96 -16.03 4.35 4.51
N CYS A 97 -14.78 4.63 4.21
CA CYS A 97 -14.14 4.19 2.98
C CYS A 97 -14.11 2.66 2.87
N PHE A 98 -13.80 1.95 3.96
CA PHE A 98 -13.81 0.48 3.98
C PHE A 98 -15.22 -0.09 3.76
N LYS A 99 -16.25 0.49 4.38
CA LYS A 99 -17.65 0.09 4.16
C LYS A 99 -18.04 0.25 2.69
N TYR A 100 -17.69 1.39 2.10
CA TYR A 100 -17.93 1.65 0.69
C TYR A 100 -17.21 0.64 -0.21
N PHE A 101 -15.90 0.43 0.03
CA PHE A 101 -15.10 -0.55 -0.69
C PHE A 101 -15.73 -1.93 -0.65
N LYS A 102 -16.05 -2.43 0.56
CA LYS A 102 -16.68 -3.74 0.75
C LYS A 102 -17.96 -3.88 -0.07
N ALA A 103 -18.89 -2.94 0.11
CA ALA A 103 -20.16 -2.96 -0.62
C ALA A 103 -19.97 -2.93 -2.14
N TYR A 104 -19.03 -2.09 -2.62
CA TYR A 104 -18.72 -1.98 -4.05
C TYR A 104 -18.18 -3.30 -4.62
N VAL A 105 -17.14 -3.86 -4.00
CA VAL A 105 -16.47 -5.05 -4.56
C VAL A 105 -17.34 -6.30 -4.47
N GLU A 106 -18.10 -6.47 -3.38
CA GLU A 106 -19.00 -7.62 -3.22
C GLU A 106 -20.15 -7.58 -4.23
N ASN A 107 -20.73 -6.41 -4.48
CA ASN A 107 -21.74 -6.24 -5.51
C ASN A 107 -21.17 -6.45 -6.93
N HIS A 108 -19.94 -6.01 -7.17
CA HIS A 108 -19.34 -6.09 -8.51
C HIS A 108 -18.89 -7.51 -8.84
N LEU A 109 -18.31 -8.22 -7.86
CA LEU A 109 -17.74 -9.55 -8.06
C LEU A 109 -18.68 -10.70 -7.67
N HIS A 110 -19.85 -10.38 -7.10
CA HIS A 110 -20.82 -11.35 -6.60
C HIS A 110 -20.21 -12.36 -5.61
N THR A 111 -19.22 -11.93 -4.84
CA THR A 111 -18.53 -12.74 -3.83
C THR A 111 -18.26 -11.91 -2.57
N SER A 112 -18.16 -12.57 -1.43
CA SER A 112 -17.96 -11.89 -0.14
C SER A 112 -16.48 -11.77 0.20
N LEU A 113 -16.11 -10.66 0.84
CA LEU A 113 -14.79 -10.46 1.44
C LEU A 113 -14.61 -11.40 2.63
N LYS A 114 -13.67 -12.37 2.53
CA LYS A 114 -13.44 -13.38 3.58
C LYS A 114 -12.40 -12.93 4.59
N VAL A 115 -11.24 -12.49 4.11
CA VAL A 115 -10.08 -12.14 4.97
C VAL A 115 -9.55 -10.77 4.61
N LEU A 116 -9.43 -9.91 5.61
CA LEU A 116 -8.75 -8.62 5.49
C LEU A 116 -7.42 -8.66 6.24
N ARG A 117 -6.32 -8.47 5.53
CA ARG A 117 -4.99 -8.38 6.14
C ARG A 117 -4.50 -6.94 6.18
N THR A 118 -4.17 -6.47 7.39
CA THR A 118 -3.72 -5.10 7.63
C THR A 118 -2.35 -5.09 8.31
N ASP A 119 -1.70 -3.94 8.33
CA ASP A 119 -0.65 -3.74 9.32
C ASP A 119 -1.27 -3.46 10.70
N GLU A 120 -0.44 -3.49 11.75
CA GLU A 120 -0.86 -3.31 13.14
C GLU A 120 -1.23 -1.85 13.49
N ARG A 121 -1.21 -0.95 12.52
CA ARG A 121 -1.54 0.45 12.77
C ARG A 121 -3.02 0.59 13.10
N GLY A 122 -3.32 1.33 14.20
CA GLY A 122 -4.60 1.35 14.91
C GLY A 122 -5.86 1.75 14.16
N GLU A 123 -5.78 2.11 12.87
CA GLU A 123 -6.96 2.51 12.09
C GLU A 123 -7.96 1.36 11.93
N PHE A 124 -7.48 0.12 11.76
CA PHE A 124 -8.29 -1.08 11.54
C PHE A 124 -8.55 -1.93 12.77
N THR A 125 -8.04 -1.52 13.93
CA THR A 125 -8.13 -2.28 15.21
C THR A 125 -9.09 -1.64 16.21
N SER A 126 -9.87 -0.63 15.81
CA SER A 126 -10.86 -0.01 16.68
C SER A 126 -12.02 -0.98 16.97
N THR A 127 -12.69 -0.76 18.11
CA THR A 127 -13.90 -1.53 18.49
C THR A 127 -14.98 -1.51 17.42
N THR A 128 -15.17 -0.38 16.74
CA THR A 128 -16.10 -0.22 15.63
C THR A 128 -15.77 -1.16 14.46
N PHE A 129 -14.49 -1.26 14.11
CA PHE A 129 -14.05 -2.19 13.08
C PHE A 129 -14.23 -3.66 13.49
N HIS A 130 -13.87 -4.01 14.74
CA HIS A 130 -14.06 -5.38 15.23
C HIS A 130 -15.54 -5.80 15.22
N GLN A 131 -16.43 -4.89 15.64
CA GLN A 131 -17.86 -5.14 15.59
C GLN A 131 -18.35 -5.31 14.15
N PHE A 132 -17.84 -4.49 13.23
CA PHE A 132 -18.17 -4.59 11.82
C PHE A 132 -17.70 -5.92 11.21
N TYR A 133 -16.47 -6.35 11.52
CA TYR A 133 -15.95 -7.64 11.05
C TYR A 133 -16.80 -8.82 11.54
N SER A 134 -17.15 -8.83 12.82
CA SER A 134 -18.00 -9.87 13.41
C SER A 134 -19.38 -9.92 12.75
N ASN A 135 -19.99 -8.78 12.52
CA ASN A 135 -21.32 -8.70 11.90
C ASN A 135 -21.34 -9.17 10.43
N HIS A 136 -20.19 -9.13 9.74
CA HIS A 136 -20.09 -9.50 8.33
C HIS A 136 -19.28 -10.78 8.08
N GLY A 137 -18.88 -11.48 9.14
CA GLY A 137 -18.09 -12.71 9.02
C GLY A 137 -16.71 -12.53 8.39
N ILE A 138 -16.09 -11.33 8.55
CA ILE A 138 -14.77 -11.04 8.00
C ILE A 138 -13.69 -11.45 9.01
N ILE A 139 -12.72 -12.23 8.57
CA ILE A 139 -11.55 -12.57 9.38
C ILE A 139 -10.52 -11.45 9.25
N HIS A 140 -10.26 -10.75 10.34
CA HIS A 140 -9.22 -9.74 10.38
C HIS A 140 -7.87 -10.36 10.77
N GLN A 141 -6.86 -10.18 9.93
CA GLN A 141 -5.48 -10.61 10.18
C GLN A 141 -4.57 -9.38 10.29
N ALA A 142 -4.21 -8.99 11.50
CA ALA A 142 -3.18 -7.97 11.72
C ALA A 142 -1.79 -8.61 11.62
N SER A 143 -0.83 -7.94 10.98
CA SER A 143 0.56 -8.36 11.00
C SER A 143 1.13 -8.24 12.40
N CYS A 144 2.02 -9.17 12.80
CA CYS A 144 2.68 -9.09 14.11
C CYS A 144 3.54 -7.83 14.22
N PRO A 145 3.70 -7.28 15.44
CA PRO A 145 4.63 -6.20 15.71
C PRO A 145 6.01 -6.49 15.12
N HIS A 146 6.63 -5.50 14.53
CA HIS A 146 7.97 -5.59 13.93
C HIS A 146 8.14 -6.61 12.78
N SER A 147 7.02 -7.13 12.22
CA SER A 147 7.03 -8.08 11.10
C SER A 147 6.41 -7.48 9.82
N PRO A 148 7.03 -6.43 9.24
CA PRO A 148 6.50 -5.76 8.05
C PRO A 148 6.37 -6.66 6.82
N GLN A 149 7.03 -7.82 6.83
CA GLN A 149 7.00 -8.80 5.76
C GLN A 149 5.63 -9.46 5.60
N GLN A 150 4.84 -9.56 6.68
CA GLN A 150 3.51 -10.17 6.66
C GLN A 150 2.50 -9.38 5.82
N ASN A 151 2.66 -8.06 5.70
CA ASN A 151 1.88 -7.20 4.78
C ASN A 151 2.71 -6.75 3.56
N GLY A 152 3.70 -7.54 3.16
CA GLY A 152 4.62 -7.20 2.08
C GLY A 152 3.95 -6.96 0.73
N THR A 153 2.78 -7.56 0.47
CA THR A 153 2.01 -7.37 -0.78
C THR A 153 1.51 -5.93 -0.90
N ALA A 154 0.83 -5.42 0.13
CA ALA A 154 0.36 -4.04 0.12
C ALA A 154 1.53 -3.05 0.08
N LYS A 155 2.60 -3.27 0.85
CA LYS A 155 3.77 -2.40 0.88
C LYS A 155 4.54 -2.34 -0.45
N ARG A 156 4.67 -3.47 -1.15
CA ARG A 156 5.28 -3.48 -2.51
C ARG A 156 4.40 -2.76 -3.52
N LYS A 157 3.09 -2.96 -3.46
CA LYS A 157 2.15 -2.25 -4.33
C LYS A 157 2.19 -0.75 -4.08
N HIS A 158 2.20 -0.36 -2.81
CA HIS A 158 2.34 1.03 -2.39
C HIS A 158 3.61 1.67 -2.98
N ARG A 159 4.78 1.03 -2.79
CA ARG A 159 6.05 1.52 -3.35
C ARG A 159 5.94 1.71 -4.86
N HIS A 160 5.41 0.73 -5.57
CA HIS A 160 5.25 0.80 -7.03
C HIS A 160 4.35 1.97 -7.45
N ILE A 161 3.23 2.19 -6.75
CA ILE A 161 2.34 3.34 -7.01
C ILE A 161 3.09 4.66 -6.81
N VAL A 162 3.83 4.80 -5.71
CA VAL A 162 4.59 6.03 -5.41
C VAL A 162 5.67 6.29 -6.45
N GLU A 163 6.48 5.28 -6.79
CA GLU A 163 7.55 5.41 -7.78
C GLU A 163 7.00 5.82 -9.15
N CYS A 164 5.92 5.17 -9.62
CA CYS A 164 5.25 5.56 -10.86
C CYS A 164 4.68 6.99 -10.79
N SER A 165 4.06 7.36 -9.66
CA SER A 165 3.46 8.69 -9.49
C SER A 165 4.51 9.80 -9.52
N LEU A 166 5.62 9.62 -8.82
CA LEU A 166 6.74 10.58 -8.82
C LEU A 166 7.37 10.70 -10.20
N THR A 167 7.53 9.60 -10.91
CA THR A 167 8.04 9.61 -12.28
C THR A 167 7.12 10.40 -13.21
N MET A 168 5.79 10.20 -13.09
CA MET A 168 4.80 10.95 -13.89
C MET A 168 4.85 12.45 -13.58
N LEU A 169 4.89 12.84 -12.30
CA LEU A 169 4.97 14.24 -11.90
C LEU A 169 6.26 14.90 -12.43
N SER A 170 7.38 14.19 -12.28
CA SER A 170 8.68 14.68 -12.78
C SER A 170 8.68 14.84 -14.30
N HIS A 171 8.19 13.84 -15.04
CA HIS A 171 8.15 13.88 -16.49
C HIS A 171 7.22 14.99 -17.05
N SER A 172 6.09 15.21 -16.37
CA SER A 172 5.11 16.25 -16.75
C SER A 172 5.45 17.64 -16.22
N SER A 173 6.53 17.79 -15.44
CA SER A 173 6.92 19.02 -14.76
C SER A 173 5.79 19.60 -13.88
N LEU A 174 4.90 18.74 -13.37
CA LEU A 174 3.82 19.14 -12.48
C LEU A 174 4.32 19.23 -11.03
N PRO A 175 3.86 20.28 -10.29
CA PRO A 175 4.25 20.43 -8.88
C PRO A 175 3.62 19.36 -8.00
N LEU A 176 4.26 19.09 -6.85
CA LEU A 176 3.90 18.02 -5.93
C LEU A 176 2.43 18.01 -5.47
N PRO A 177 1.71 19.15 -5.27
CA PRO A 177 0.28 19.12 -4.92
C PRO A 177 -0.63 18.36 -5.90
N TYR A 178 -0.18 18.04 -7.10
CA TYR A 178 -0.88 17.17 -8.04
C TYR A 178 -0.75 15.68 -7.76
N TRP A 179 -0.10 15.28 -6.65
CA TRP A 179 0.14 13.88 -6.31
C TRP A 179 -1.12 13.02 -6.30
N SER A 180 -2.28 13.56 -5.91
CA SER A 180 -3.55 12.82 -5.86
C SER A 180 -3.97 12.30 -7.25
N TYR A 181 -3.78 13.10 -8.29
CA TYR A 181 -4.01 12.68 -9.66
C TYR A 181 -2.98 11.66 -10.13
N ALA A 182 -1.71 11.88 -9.77
CA ALA A 182 -0.63 10.99 -10.15
C ALA A 182 -0.80 9.58 -9.56
N VAL A 183 -1.15 9.44 -8.27
CA VAL A 183 -1.37 8.12 -7.63
C VAL A 183 -2.61 7.42 -8.20
N SER A 184 -3.66 8.17 -8.51
CA SER A 184 -4.86 7.62 -9.16
C SER A 184 -4.54 7.09 -10.56
N THR A 185 -3.81 7.87 -11.35
CA THR A 185 -3.37 7.48 -12.70
C THR A 185 -2.41 6.30 -12.65
N ALA A 186 -1.43 6.32 -11.74
CA ALA A 186 -0.49 5.21 -11.55
C ALA A 186 -1.23 3.91 -11.23
N THR A 187 -2.17 3.94 -10.29
CA THR A 187 -2.97 2.77 -9.92
C THR A 187 -3.79 2.25 -11.09
N HIS A 188 -4.40 3.16 -11.87
CA HIS A 188 -5.15 2.81 -13.07
C HIS A 188 -4.29 2.09 -14.10
N ILE A 189 -3.07 2.58 -14.35
CA ILE A 189 -2.13 1.97 -15.30
C ILE A 189 -1.64 0.63 -14.76
N ILE A 190 -1.19 0.57 -13.50
CA ILE A 190 -0.67 -0.65 -12.87
C ILE A 190 -1.68 -1.80 -12.94
N ASN A 191 -2.96 -1.52 -12.72
CA ASN A 191 -4.02 -2.52 -12.83
C ASN A 191 -4.24 -3.06 -14.26
N ARG A 192 -3.71 -2.38 -15.28
CA ARG A 192 -3.84 -2.74 -16.70
C ARG A 192 -2.57 -3.28 -17.31
N LEU A 193 -1.47 -3.27 -16.56
CA LEU A 193 -0.22 -3.85 -17.01
C LEU A 193 -0.19 -5.35 -16.72
N PRO A 194 0.31 -6.17 -17.64
CA PRO A 194 0.56 -7.58 -17.39
C PRO A 194 1.62 -7.74 -16.30
N THR A 195 1.42 -8.67 -15.39
CA THR A 195 2.36 -8.91 -14.29
C THR A 195 2.86 -10.36 -14.30
N PRO A 196 4.14 -10.60 -14.06
CA PRO A 196 4.69 -11.96 -13.92
C PRO A 196 3.99 -12.79 -12.83
N LEU A 197 3.48 -12.14 -11.78
CA LEU A 197 2.73 -12.80 -10.70
C LEU A 197 1.43 -13.46 -11.16
N LEU A 198 0.90 -13.04 -12.31
CA LEU A 198 -0.31 -13.57 -12.94
C LEU A 198 0.00 -14.23 -14.29
N ASN A 199 1.22 -14.78 -14.45
CA ASN A 199 1.66 -15.37 -15.71
C ASN A 199 1.46 -14.41 -16.91
N HIS A 200 1.85 -13.15 -16.73
CA HIS A 200 1.71 -12.07 -17.70
C HIS A 200 0.26 -11.72 -18.08
N LYS A 201 -0.70 -12.08 -17.24
CA LYS A 201 -2.09 -11.61 -17.37
C LYS A 201 -2.28 -10.27 -16.65
N ILE A 202 -3.35 -9.59 -17.02
CA ILE A 202 -3.75 -8.30 -16.44
C ILE A 202 -4.65 -8.58 -15.23
N GLY A 203 -4.40 -7.94 -14.09
CA GLY A 203 -5.19 -8.12 -12.86
C GLY A 203 -6.68 -7.83 -13.08
N ARG A 204 -7.02 -6.85 -13.92
CA ARG A 204 -8.40 -6.52 -14.27
C ARG A 204 -9.18 -7.66 -14.96
N ALA A 205 -8.51 -8.60 -15.59
CA ALA A 205 -9.19 -9.74 -16.24
C ALA A 205 -9.78 -10.75 -15.24
N HIS A 206 -9.51 -10.56 -13.95
CA HIS A 206 -9.98 -11.42 -12.86
C HIS A 206 -10.94 -10.69 -11.90
N VAL A 207 -11.31 -9.42 -12.22
CA VAL A 207 -12.17 -8.55 -11.41
C VAL A 207 -13.28 -7.98 -12.26
#